data_db43cdfa788df3566776e1d5d0760e60
#
_entry.id   db43cdfa788df3566776e1d5d0760e60
#
_cell.length_a   1.000
_cell.length_b   1.000
_cell.length_c   1.000
_cell.angle_alpha   90.00
_cell.angle_beta   90.00
_cell.angle_gamma   90.00
#
_symmetry.space_group_name_H-M   'P 1'
#
loop_
_entity.id
_entity.type
_entity.pdbx_description
1 polymer ?
#
loop_
_entity_poly.entity_id
_entity_poly.type
_entity_poly.pdbx_seq_one_letter_code
_entity_poly.pdbx_strand_id
1 'polypeptide(L)'
;MSQSFSKFRRLLLALALLLVIPTLHAQQRWTEDQANAWYAQQPWPVGANFLPSTAINQLEMWQADSFDPVTIDRELGWAQAIGMNTMRVFLHNLVWEQDPKGFAHRIDAFLAIADRHHIRPVFVLFDSCWDPRPKLGPQHPPIPGVHNSGWVQAPGAEILSDPSQYPRLESYVKGVVSAFANDPRILAWDLWNEPDNGNADSYAHGDTKNKNEIILVLLPQVYAWARTAHPIQPLTSGLFYGDWTSLATMSPVARIQIEQSDVISFHNYGWPEDFERHVKLLGQFHRPILCTEYMARNMGSTFDTILPIARQYRVGAINWGLVAGKSQTWIPWDSWQRPYVTEQPMVWQHDVFHSDGIPYRQREVEIIQNLTSGK
;
A
#
# COMPACT_ATOMS: atom_id res chain seq x y z
N MET A 1 25.63 39.03 83.15
CA MET A 1 24.35 38.37 82.89
C MET A 1 23.85 38.83 81.53
N SER A 2 24.06 38.05 80.48
CA SER A 2 23.58 38.31 79.19
C SER A 2 23.46 36.98 78.44
N GLN A 3 22.25 36.50 78.12
CA GLN A 3 22.04 35.29 77.36
C GLN A 3 21.93 35.65 75.87
N SER A 4 22.78 35.02 75.14
CA SER A 4 22.81 35.10 73.71
C SER A 4 21.76 34.10 73.07
N PHE A 5 20.82 34.59 72.34
CA PHE A 5 19.90 33.76 71.52
C PHE A 5 20.45 33.55 70.12
N SER A 6 20.88 32.33 69.81
CA SER A 6 21.30 31.88 68.53
C SER A 6 20.05 31.61 67.68
N LYS A 7 19.89 32.35 66.58
CA LYS A 7 18.83 32.07 65.59
C LYS A 7 19.30 31.10 64.54
N PHE A 8 18.81 29.86 64.60
CA PHE A 8 19.01 28.85 63.53
C PHE A 8 18.14 29.25 62.31
N ARG A 9 18.75 29.69 61.25
CA ARG A 9 18.13 29.84 59.94
C ARG A 9 18.13 28.49 59.23
N ARG A 10 16.98 27.83 59.15
CA ARG A 10 16.79 26.66 58.28
C ARG A 10 16.63 27.14 56.85
N LEU A 11 17.63 26.86 56.03
CA LEU A 11 17.61 27.06 54.59
C LEU A 11 16.86 25.87 53.95
N LEU A 12 15.60 26.08 53.53
CA LEU A 12 14.84 25.13 52.72
C LEU A 12 15.32 25.28 51.28
N LEU A 13 16.18 24.38 50.79
CA LEU A 13 16.42 24.19 49.35
C LEU A 13 15.22 23.46 48.77
N ALA A 14 14.34 24.17 48.08
CA ALA A 14 13.35 23.57 47.22
C ALA A 14 14.01 23.11 45.92
N LEU A 15 14.28 21.80 45.81
CA LEU A 15 14.75 21.18 44.58
C LEU A 15 13.54 21.08 43.65
N ALA A 16 13.38 22.03 42.74
CA ALA A 16 12.41 21.93 41.66
C ALA A 16 12.89 20.87 40.66
N LEU A 17 12.41 19.64 40.78
CA LEU A 17 12.52 18.64 39.73
C LEU A 17 11.67 19.13 38.57
N LEU A 18 12.27 19.72 37.54
CA LEU A 18 11.68 19.90 36.21
C LEU A 18 11.50 18.52 35.64
N LEU A 19 10.31 17.96 35.80
CA LEU A 19 9.83 16.84 34.99
C LEU A 19 9.75 17.33 33.55
N VAL A 20 10.81 17.09 32.75
CA VAL A 20 10.76 17.16 31.31
C VAL A 20 9.87 16.00 30.88
N ILE A 21 8.59 16.27 30.76
CA ILE A 21 7.67 15.35 30.08
C ILE A 21 8.10 15.39 28.61
N PRO A 22 8.63 14.29 28.04
CA PRO A 22 8.90 14.28 26.62
C PRO A 22 7.55 14.46 25.90
N THR A 23 7.33 15.61 25.29
CA THR A 23 6.23 15.78 24.36
C THR A 23 6.52 14.83 23.22
N LEU A 24 5.78 13.72 23.14
CA LEU A 24 5.77 12.82 21.99
C LEU A 24 5.28 13.62 20.79
N HIS A 25 6.20 14.27 20.11
CA HIS A 25 5.89 14.88 18.81
C HIS A 25 5.77 13.75 17.80
N ALA A 26 4.75 13.80 16.94
CA ALA A 26 4.64 12.89 15.81
C ALA A 26 5.92 12.96 14.97
N GLN A 27 6.37 11.82 14.45
CA GLN A 27 7.52 11.74 13.57
C GLN A 27 7.31 12.72 12.39
N GLN A 28 8.31 13.50 12.06
CA GLN A 28 8.27 14.35 10.89
C GLN A 28 8.51 13.51 9.61
N ARG A 29 8.08 14.04 8.47
CA ARG A 29 8.46 13.51 7.16
C ARG A 29 9.97 13.36 7.08
N TRP A 30 10.45 12.25 6.56
CA TRP A 30 11.87 12.05 6.33
C TRP A 30 12.45 13.13 5.43
N THR A 31 13.66 13.55 5.69
CA THR A 31 14.41 14.38 4.75
C THR A 31 14.70 13.60 3.46
N GLU A 32 15.07 14.29 2.39
CA GLU A 32 15.49 13.65 1.13
C GLU A 32 16.70 12.73 1.37
N ASP A 33 17.66 13.17 2.17
CA ASP A 33 18.85 12.39 2.51
C ASP A 33 18.48 11.11 3.29
N GLN A 34 17.56 11.20 4.26
CA GLN A 34 17.09 10.01 5.00
C GLN A 34 16.42 9.01 4.08
N ALA A 35 15.51 9.47 3.22
CA ALA A 35 14.81 8.62 2.28
C ALA A 35 15.76 7.95 1.27
N ASN A 36 16.70 8.70 0.72
CA ASN A 36 17.68 8.19 -0.24
C ASN A 36 18.68 7.24 0.44
N ALA A 37 19.14 7.54 1.66
CA ALA A 37 20.02 6.65 2.42
C ALA A 37 19.33 5.33 2.76
N TRP A 38 18.04 5.37 3.14
CA TRP A 38 17.25 4.17 3.36
C TRP A 38 17.11 3.34 2.08
N TYR A 39 16.77 3.97 0.94
CA TYR A 39 16.56 3.28 -0.32
C TYR A 39 17.86 2.67 -0.88
N ALA A 40 18.98 3.34 -0.67
CA ALA A 40 20.29 2.84 -1.10
C ALA A 40 20.67 1.49 -0.45
N GLN A 41 20.12 1.21 0.73
CA GLN A 41 20.34 -0.05 1.47
C GLN A 41 19.39 -1.17 1.02
N GLN A 42 18.36 -0.86 0.24
CA GLN A 42 17.41 -1.87 -0.20
C GLN A 42 17.95 -2.59 -1.46
N PRO A 43 17.73 -3.90 -1.62
CA PRO A 43 17.76 -4.50 -2.94
C PRO A 43 16.75 -3.78 -3.83
N TRP A 44 16.97 -3.79 -5.15
CA TRP A 44 15.97 -3.20 -6.06
C TRP A 44 14.61 -3.87 -5.86
N PRO A 45 13.56 -3.15 -5.41
CA PRO A 45 12.26 -3.74 -5.12
C PRO A 45 11.56 -4.16 -6.41
N VAL A 46 11.29 -5.44 -6.55
CA VAL A 46 10.49 -6.00 -7.65
C VAL A 46 9.46 -6.96 -7.07
N GLY A 47 8.21 -6.82 -7.48
CA GLY A 47 7.16 -7.64 -6.92
C GLY A 47 5.81 -7.45 -7.59
N ALA A 48 4.76 -7.86 -6.89
CA ALA A 48 3.39 -7.76 -7.35
C ALA A 48 2.46 -7.23 -6.25
N ASN A 49 1.33 -6.68 -6.65
CA ASN A 49 0.18 -6.54 -5.77
C ASN A 49 -0.38 -7.94 -5.53
N PHE A 50 -0.44 -8.35 -4.27
CA PHE A 50 -0.73 -9.72 -3.88
C PHE A 50 -2.06 -9.86 -3.16
N LEU A 51 -2.87 -10.74 -3.68
CA LEU A 51 -4.04 -11.33 -3.05
C LEU A 51 -3.96 -12.84 -3.33
N PRO A 52 -4.07 -13.73 -2.34
CA PRO A 52 -4.03 -15.16 -2.62
C PRO A 52 -5.16 -15.58 -3.54
N SER A 53 -4.90 -16.50 -4.46
CA SER A 53 -5.87 -16.93 -5.49
C SER A 53 -7.20 -17.44 -4.92
N THR A 54 -7.21 -17.82 -3.65
CA THR A 54 -8.38 -18.28 -2.90
C THR A 54 -9.25 -17.16 -2.32
N ALA A 55 -8.78 -15.91 -2.36
CA ALA A 55 -9.52 -14.75 -1.87
C ALA A 55 -10.02 -13.87 -3.03
N ILE A 56 -11.22 -13.29 -2.88
CA ILE A 56 -11.78 -12.35 -3.85
C ILE A 56 -11.41 -10.89 -3.53
N ASN A 57 -11.14 -10.59 -2.26
CA ASN A 57 -10.82 -9.25 -1.78
C ASN A 57 -10.05 -9.30 -0.44
N GLN A 58 -9.71 -8.12 0.08
CA GLN A 58 -8.99 -7.93 1.32
C GLN A 58 -9.73 -8.54 2.53
N LEU A 59 -11.07 -8.49 2.55
CA LEU A 59 -11.86 -9.06 3.64
C LEU A 59 -11.73 -10.58 3.65
N GLU A 60 -11.87 -11.25 2.50
CA GLU A 60 -11.70 -12.72 2.42
C GLU A 60 -10.25 -13.12 2.73
N MET A 61 -9.27 -12.33 2.33
CA MET A 61 -7.87 -12.59 2.67
C MET A 61 -7.62 -12.55 4.19
N TRP A 62 -8.24 -11.63 4.91
CA TRP A 62 -7.82 -11.31 6.28
C TRP A 62 -8.79 -11.74 7.39
N GLN A 63 -10.04 -12.12 7.10
CA GLN A 63 -10.96 -12.64 8.13
C GLN A 63 -10.48 -13.98 8.67
N ALA A 64 -10.77 -14.27 9.94
CA ALA A 64 -10.29 -15.48 10.63
C ALA A 64 -10.72 -16.78 9.94
N ASP A 65 -11.94 -16.80 9.42
CA ASP A 65 -12.55 -17.99 8.83
C ASP A 65 -12.06 -18.29 7.40
N SER A 66 -11.40 -17.33 6.77
CA SER A 66 -10.97 -17.42 5.37
C SER A 66 -9.46 -17.19 5.15
N PHE A 67 -8.71 -16.84 6.19
CA PHE A 67 -7.26 -16.68 6.13
C PHE A 67 -6.59 -18.01 5.74
N ASP A 68 -5.91 -18.03 4.59
CA ASP A 68 -5.32 -19.23 3.99
C ASP A 68 -3.79 -19.14 3.92
N PRO A 69 -3.08 -19.48 5.02
CA PRO A 69 -1.61 -19.41 5.06
C PRO A 69 -0.94 -20.44 4.12
N VAL A 70 -1.64 -21.51 3.75
CA VAL A 70 -1.09 -22.54 2.85
C VAL A 70 -0.99 -22.02 1.43
N THR A 71 -2.03 -21.38 0.93
CA THR A 71 -2.02 -20.75 -0.39
C THR A 71 -1.05 -19.56 -0.42
N ILE A 72 -1.04 -18.74 0.63
CA ILE A 72 -0.09 -17.62 0.75
C ILE A 72 1.36 -18.12 0.66
N ASP A 73 1.73 -19.16 1.42
CA ASP A 73 3.09 -19.71 1.40
C ASP A 73 3.48 -20.24 0.02
N ARG A 74 2.61 -21.00 -0.61
CA ARG A 74 2.82 -21.54 -1.95
C ARG A 74 3.04 -20.45 -3.01
N GLU A 75 2.17 -19.44 -3.03
CA GLU A 75 2.19 -18.39 -4.05
C GLU A 75 3.34 -17.40 -3.85
N LEU A 76 3.71 -17.09 -2.61
CA LEU A 76 4.93 -16.33 -2.33
C LEU A 76 6.18 -17.12 -2.69
N GLY A 77 6.16 -18.45 -2.58
CA GLY A 77 7.24 -19.31 -3.09
C GLY A 77 7.42 -19.20 -4.60
N TRP A 78 6.33 -19.13 -5.38
CA TRP A 78 6.41 -18.88 -6.83
C TRP A 78 7.00 -17.50 -7.16
N ALA A 79 6.59 -16.49 -6.41
CA ALA A 79 7.13 -15.13 -6.57
C ALA A 79 8.63 -15.07 -6.27
N GLN A 80 9.08 -15.69 -5.17
CA GLN A 80 10.49 -15.81 -4.82
C GLN A 80 11.30 -16.51 -5.94
N ALA A 81 10.75 -17.60 -6.48
CA ALA A 81 11.41 -18.39 -7.52
C ALA A 81 11.69 -17.60 -8.81
N ILE A 82 10.93 -16.54 -9.06
CA ILE A 82 11.17 -15.64 -10.21
C ILE A 82 11.94 -14.37 -9.83
N GLY A 83 12.43 -14.26 -8.57
CA GLY A 83 13.28 -13.17 -8.12
C GLY A 83 12.52 -11.94 -7.59
N MET A 84 11.21 -12.05 -7.32
CA MET A 84 10.46 -11.00 -6.63
C MET A 84 10.84 -10.98 -5.14
N ASN A 85 10.98 -9.78 -4.56
CA ASN A 85 11.41 -9.56 -3.18
C ASN A 85 10.50 -8.61 -2.39
N THR A 86 9.41 -8.18 -2.99
CA THR A 86 8.38 -7.38 -2.33
C THR A 86 6.98 -7.77 -2.81
N MET A 87 5.97 -7.56 -1.95
CA MET A 87 4.55 -7.65 -2.32
C MET A 87 3.82 -6.44 -1.78
N ARG A 88 2.92 -5.86 -2.56
CA ARG A 88 2.01 -4.84 -2.07
C ARG A 88 0.70 -5.51 -1.66
N VAL A 89 0.32 -5.34 -0.40
CA VAL A 89 -0.76 -6.12 0.23
C VAL A 89 -1.72 -5.19 0.95
N PHE A 90 -3.00 -5.31 0.61
CA PHE A 90 -4.05 -4.44 1.10
C PHE A 90 -4.63 -4.96 2.41
N LEU A 91 -4.67 -4.09 3.42
CA LEU A 91 -5.33 -4.32 4.70
C LEU A 91 -6.75 -3.73 4.66
N HIS A 92 -7.55 -3.95 5.73
CA HIS A 92 -8.90 -3.40 5.78
C HIS A 92 -9.32 -3.02 7.21
N ASN A 93 -9.84 -1.79 7.39
CA ASN A 93 -10.24 -1.27 8.69
C ASN A 93 -11.32 -2.10 9.38
N LEU A 94 -12.28 -2.67 8.64
CA LEU A 94 -13.36 -3.48 9.24
C LEU A 94 -12.83 -4.75 9.92
N VAL A 95 -11.77 -5.37 9.38
CA VAL A 95 -11.17 -6.56 10.00
C VAL A 95 -10.47 -6.19 11.31
N TRP A 96 -9.79 -5.03 11.34
CA TRP A 96 -9.23 -4.48 12.57
C TRP A 96 -10.32 -4.19 13.60
N GLU A 97 -11.38 -3.52 13.21
CA GLU A 97 -12.48 -3.17 14.11
C GLU A 97 -13.18 -4.40 14.71
N GLN A 98 -13.31 -5.47 13.92
CA GLN A 98 -13.90 -6.72 14.36
C GLN A 98 -13.03 -7.45 15.39
N ASP A 99 -11.72 -7.58 15.12
CA ASP A 99 -10.78 -8.36 15.93
C ASP A 99 -9.35 -7.81 15.79
N PRO A 100 -8.99 -6.74 16.49
CA PRO A 100 -7.68 -6.12 16.37
C PRO A 100 -6.52 -7.08 16.68
N LYS A 101 -6.67 -7.90 17.72
CA LYS A 101 -5.63 -8.85 18.15
C LYS A 101 -5.46 -10.00 17.16
N GLY A 102 -6.54 -10.61 16.74
CA GLY A 102 -6.50 -11.69 15.76
C GLY A 102 -6.03 -11.18 14.39
N PHE A 103 -6.41 -9.98 13.99
CA PHE A 103 -5.90 -9.39 12.74
C PHE A 103 -4.38 -9.13 12.82
N ALA A 104 -3.89 -8.55 13.92
CA ALA A 104 -2.45 -8.38 14.11
C ALA A 104 -1.71 -9.72 14.10
N HIS A 105 -2.28 -10.78 14.69
CA HIS A 105 -1.70 -12.12 14.63
C HIS A 105 -1.66 -12.69 13.19
N ARG A 106 -2.70 -12.47 12.38
CA ARG A 106 -2.71 -12.89 10.97
C ARG A 106 -1.71 -12.11 10.11
N ILE A 107 -1.53 -10.80 10.38
CA ILE A 107 -0.48 -9.99 9.75
C ILE A 107 0.90 -10.55 10.13
N ASP A 108 1.15 -10.88 11.39
CA ASP A 108 2.42 -11.47 11.83
C ASP A 108 2.67 -12.85 11.19
N ALA A 109 1.64 -13.67 11.09
CA ALA A 109 1.73 -14.96 10.37
C ALA A 109 2.06 -14.76 8.88
N PHE A 110 1.44 -13.78 8.21
CA PHE A 110 1.79 -13.40 6.84
C PHE A 110 3.24 -12.93 6.74
N LEU A 111 3.69 -12.07 7.65
CA LEU A 111 5.08 -11.59 7.69
C LEU A 111 6.07 -12.73 7.90
N ALA A 112 5.76 -13.70 8.75
CA ALA A 112 6.59 -14.87 8.95
C ALA A 112 6.70 -15.75 7.69
N ILE A 113 5.60 -15.85 6.91
CA ILE A 113 5.61 -16.54 5.61
C ILE A 113 6.45 -15.75 4.61
N ALA A 114 6.20 -14.47 4.45
CA ALA A 114 6.90 -13.61 3.50
C ALA A 114 8.42 -13.56 3.78
N ASP A 115 8.83 -13.50 5.04
CA ASP A 115 10.24 -13.50 5.45
C ASP A 115 10.96 -14.80 5.05
N ARG A 116 10.31 -15.96 5.17
CA ARG A 116 10.88 -17.23 4.66
C ARG A 116 11.15 -17.23 3.16
N HIS A 117 10.37 -16.44 2.41
CA HIS A 117 10.53 -16.25 0.98
C HIS A 117 11.36 -15.01 0.61
N HIS A 118 12.00 -14.37 1.61
CA HIS A 118 12.79 -13.13 1.43
C HIS A 118 11.99 -11.99 0.80
N ILE A 119 10.68 -11.94 1.09
CA ILE A 119 9.74 -10.93 0.60
C ILE A 119 9.40 -9.97 1.73
N ARG A 120 9.57 -8.68 1.49
CA ARG A 120 9.19 -7.62 2.42
C ARG A 120 7.96 -6.87 1.89
N PRO A 121 6.79 -6.95 2.52
CA PRO A 121 5.59 -6.31 2.00
C PRO A 121 5.59 -4.78 2.13
N VAL A 122 4.90 -4.14 1.19
CA VAL A 122 4.34 -2.80 1.32
C VAL A 122 2.87 -2.98 1.71
N PHE A 123 2.50 -2.62 2.92
CA PHE A 123 1.10 -2.70 3.34
C PHE A 123 0.32 -1.45 2.98
N VAL A 124 -0.85 -1.63 2.36
CA VAL A 124 -1.80 -0.58 2.01
C VAL A 124 -2.88 -0.51 3.09
N LEU A 125 -3.07 0.65 3.70
CA LEU A 125 -4.04 0.82 4.79
C LEU A 125 -5.45 1.11 4.27
N PHE A 126 -5.58 2.05 3.34
CA PHE A 126 -6.85 2.46 2.74
C PHE A 126 -6.84 2.32 1.23
N ASP A 127 -8.02 2.19 0.65
CA ASP A 127 -8.20 2.00 -0.78
C ASP A 127 -9.51 2.63 -1.26
N SER A 128 -9.45 3.44 -2.31
CA SER A 128 -10.64 4.09 -2.88
C SER A 128 -11.23 3.36 -4.09
N CYS A 129 -10.68 2.18 -4.43
CA CYS A 129 -11.05 1.47 -5.66
C CYS A 129 -12.20 0.47 -5.45
N TRP A 130 -13.07 0.37 -6.45
CA TRP A 130 -14.14 -0.59 -6.66
C TRP A 130 -15.34 -0.43 -5.71
N ASP A 131 -15.90 -1.53 -5.14
CA ASP A 131 -17.16 -1.47 -4.40
C ASP A 131 -17.05 -0.62 -3.12
N PRO A 132 -17.80 0.49 -3.04
CA PRO A 132 -17.78 1.38 -1.88
C PRO A 132 -18.52 0.85 -0.64
N ARG A 133 -19.06 -0.35 -0.70
CA ARG A 133 -19.89 -0.96 0.36
C ARG A 133 -19.31 -2.24 0.91
N PRO A 134 -18.11 -2.20 1.53
CA PRO A 134 -17.50 -3.37 2.15
C PRO A 134 -18.37 -3.94 3.27
N LYS A 135 -18.43 -5.26 3.37
CA LYS A 135 -19.20 -5.95 4.40
C LYS A 135 -18.44 -7.16 4.91
N LEU A 136 -18.30 -7.26 6.23
CA LEU A 136 -17.72 -8.45 6.89
C LEU A 136 -18.58 -9.70 6.67
N GLY A 137 -17.97 -10.85 6.86
CA GLY A 137 -18.58 -12.17 6.68
C GLY A 137 -18.23 -12.79 5.33
N PRO A 138 -18.94 -13.86 4.93
CA PRO A 138 -18.70 -14.51 3.65
C PRO A 138 -18.83 -13.53 2.48
N GLN A 139 -17.82 -13.51 1.63
CA GLN A 139 -17.82 -12.67 0.43
C GLN A 139 -18.60 -13.38 -0.69
N HIS A 140 -19.21 -12.59 -1.58
CA HIS A 140 -19.89 -13.17 -2.74
C HIS A 140 -18.88 -13.76 -3.72
N PRO A 141 -19.29 -14.76 -4.53
CA PRO A 141 -18.42 -15.25 -5.60
C PRO A 141 -18.17 -14.15 -6.64
N PRO A 142 -17.06 -14.23 -7.40
CA PRO A 142 -16.81 -13.28 -8.47
C PRO A 142 -17.93 -13.29 -9.51
N ILE A 143 -18.21 -12.14 -10.08
CA ILE A 143 -19.09 -12.08 -11.27
C ILE A 143 -18.32 -12.73 -12.41
N PRO A 144 -18.84 -13.82 -13.01
CA PRO A 144 -18.11 -14.54 -14.04
C PRO A 144 -17.68 -13.64 -15.21
N GLY A 145 -16.40 -13.68 -15.56
CA GLY A 145 -15.87 -12.93 -16.69
C GLY A 145 -15.72 -11.43 -16.46
N VAL A 146 -15.77 -10.95 -15.20
CA VAL A 146 -15.62 -9.53 -14.85
C VAL A 146 -14.41 -9.31 -13.96
N HIS A 147 -13.52 -8.43 -14.40
CA HIS A 147 -12.31 -8.03 -13.72
C HIS A 147 -12.59 -7.51 -12.31
N ASN A 148 -11.92 -8.08 -11.32
CA ASN A 148 -11.86 -7.58 -9.94
C ASN A 148 -13.23 -7.23 -9.32
N SER A 149 -14.25 -7.99 -9.68
CA SER A 149 -15.66 -7.69 -9.40
C SER A 149 -16.08 -7.85 -7.95
N GLY A 150 -15.21 -8.38 -7.08
CA GLY A 150 -15.46 -8.51 -5.66
C GLY A 150 -14.57 -7.63 -4.77
N TRP A 151 -13.69 -6.84 -5.36
CA TRP A 151 -12.81 -5.94 -4.60
C TRP A 151 -13.61 -4.82 -3.94
N VAL A 152 -13.22 -4.45 -2.71
CA VAL A 152 -13.96 -3.48 -1.89
C VAL A 152 -13.07 -2.33 -1.42
N GLN A 153 -13.67 -1.16 -1.25
CA GLN A 153 -12.99 0.01 -0.69
C GLN A 153 -12.71 -0.14 0.81
N ALA A 154 -11.65 0.51 1.27
CA ALA A 154 -11.31 0.72 2.68
C ALA A 154 -10.88 2.17 2.89
N PRO A 155 -11.61 3.00 3.68
CA PRO A 155 -12.92 2.72 4.24
C PRO A 155 -14.02 2.74 3.18
N GLY A 156 -15.14 2.07 3.47
CA GLY A 156 -16.33 2.18 2.62
C GLY A 156 -16.98 3.56 2.66
N ALA A 157 -17.82 3.84 1.66
CA ALA A 157 -18.46 5.15 1.47
C ALA A 157 -19.29 5.64 2.67
N GLU A 158 -19.89 4.73 3.43
CA GLU A 158 -20.65 5.08 4.63
C GLU A 158 -19.76 5.75 5.68
N ILE A 159 -18.60 5.14 5.98
CA ILE A 159 -17.64 5.67 6.95
C ILE A 159 -16.96 6.93 6.39
N LEU A 160 -16.58 6.90 5.12
CA LEU A 160 -15.89 8.02 4.48
C LEU A 160 -16.74 9.29 4.44
N SER A 161 -18.06 9.14 4.29
CA SER A 161 -19.02 10.27 4.22
C SER A 161 -19.41 10.84 5.58
N ASP A 162 -19.01 10.21 6.69
CA ASP A 162 -19.40 10.60 8.04
C ASP A 162 -18.18 10.91 8.92
N PRO A 163 -17.80 12.19 9.09
CA PRO A 163 -16.65 12.57 9.92
C PRO A 163 -16.73 12.11 11.38
N SER A 164 -17.93 11.83 11.92
CA SER A 164 -18.08 11.32 13.28
C SER A 164 -17.49 9.91 13.46
N GLN A 165 -17.25 9.20 12.34
CA GLN A 165 -16.66 7.87 12.31
C GLN A 165 -15.13 7.87 12.16
N TYR A 166 -14.50 9.01 11.88
CA TYR A 166 -13.05 9.10 11.69
C TYR A 166 -12.21 8.66 12.90
N PRO A 167 -12.66 8.77 14.17
CA PRO A 167 -11.95 8.15 15.29
C PRO A 167 -11.75 6.63 15.17
N ARG A 168 -12.62 5.92 14.44
CA ARG A 168 -12.44 4.48 14.13
C ARG A 168 -11.27 4.28 13.17
N LEU A 169 -11.17 5.13 12.16
CA LEU A 169 -10.06 5.11 11.19
C LEU A 169 -8.73 5.46 11.85
N GLU A 170 -8.74 6.48 12.73
CA GLU A 170 -7.59 6.84 13.55
C GLU A 170 -7.11 5.66 14.40
N SER A 171 -8.04 4.98 15.09
CA SER A 171 -7.74 3.78 15.89
C SER A 171 -7.13 2.67 15.06
N TYR A 172 -7.64 2.44 13.85
CA TYR A 172 -7.10 1.44 12.93
C TYR A 172 -5.68 1.80 12.48
N VAL A 173 -5.47 3.01 11.96
CA VAL A 173 -4.15 3.43 11.45
C VAL A 173 -3.11 3.39 12.56
N LYS A 174 -3.40 4.02 13.71
CA LYS A 174 -2.48 4.02 14.86
C LYS A 174 -2.24 2.61 15.39
N GLY A 175 -3.29 1.81 15.50
CA GLY A 175 -3.19 0.47 16.04
C GLY A 175 -2.34 -0.46 15.19
N VAL A 176 -2.62 -0.52 13.88
CA VAL A 176 -1.86 -1.37 12.94
C VAL A 176 -0.42 -0.91 12.83
N VAL A 177 -0.19 0.38 12.57
CA VAL A 177 1.17 0.90 12.38
C VAL A 177 1.97 0.76 13.67
N SER A 178 1.40 1.04 14.85
CA SER A 178 2.11 0.88 16.13
C SER A 178 2.47 -0.58 16.43
N ALA A 179 1.61 -1.53 16.07
CA ALA A 179 1.88 -2.95 16.29
C ALA A 179 3.13 -3.43 15.54
N PHE A 180 3.45 -2.80 14.41
CA PHE A 180 4.56 -3.21 13.52
C PHE A 180 5.56 -2.08 13.23
N ALA A 181 5.54 -0.99 13.99
CA ALA A 181 6.38 0.19 13.76
C ALA A 181 7.89 -0.12 13.67
N ASN A 182 8.35 -1.11 14.42
CA ASN A 182 9.75 -1.53 14.49
C ASN A 182 10.03 -2.87 13.79
N ASP A 183 9.11 -3.36 12.96
CA ASP A 183 9.26 -4.66 12.29
C ASP A 183 10.05 -4.50 10.99
N PRO A 184 11.29 -5.03 10.90
CA PRO A 184 12.12 -4.88 9.71
C PRO A 184 11.63 -5.72 8.52
N ARG A 185 10.69 -6.64 8.73
CA ARG A 185 10.09 -7.45 7.66
C ARG A 185 9.19 -6.62 6.74
N ILE A 186 8.74 -5.43 7.18
CA ILE A 186 7.91 -4.54 6.36
C ILE A 186 8.82 -3.58 5.59
N LEU A 187 8.58 -3.42 4.28
CA LEU A 187 9.32 -2.51 3.43
C LEU A 187 8.82 -1.06 3.58
N ALA A 188 7.52 -0.84 3.48
CA ALA A 188 6.90 0.48 3.55
C ALA A 188 5.42 0.40 3.94
N TRP A 189 4.85 1.54 4.34
CA TRP A 189 3.41 1.74 4.52
C TRP A 189 2.87 2.61 3.40
N ASP A 190 1.93 2.09 2.62
CA ASP A 190 1.13 2.84 1.67
C ASP A 190 -0.19 3.22 2.36
N LEU A 191 -0.32 4.49 2.67
CA LEU A 191 -1.41 4.94 3.54
C LEU A 191 -2.76 4.97 2.85
N TRP A 192 -2.77 5.18 1.53
CA TRP A 192 -4.00 5.20 0.75
C TRP A 192 -3.73 4.93 -0.72
N ASN A 193 -4.33 3.86 -1.24
CA ASN A 193 -4.36 3.57 -2.66
C ASN A 193 -5.34 4.50 -3.39
N GLU A 194 -4.85 5.23 -4.38
CA GLU A 194 -5.65 6.06 -5.30
C GLU A 194 -6.77 6.85 -4.58
N PRO A 195 -6.43 7.72 -3.61
CA PRO A 195 -7.42 8.30 -2.70
C PRO A 195 -8.52 9.09 -3.40
N ASP A 196 -8.25 9.66 -4.58
CA ASP A 196 -9.17 10.45 -5.39
C ASP A 196 -9.76 9.68 -6.59
N ASN A 197 -9.65 8.33 -6.60
CA ASN A 197 -10.30 7.51 -7.64
C ASN A 197 -11.84 7.54 -7.50
N GLY A 198 -12.53 7.95 -8.56
CA GLY A 198 -13.98 8.07 -8.62
C GLY A 198 -14.72 6.84 -9.17
N ASN A 199 -14.02 5.73 -9.46
CA ASN A 199 -14.59 4.47 -9.99
C ASN A 199 -15.53 4.65 -11.19
N ALA A 200 -15.16 5.53 -12.13
CA ALA A 200 -16.03 5.98 -13.23
C ALA A 200 -16.59 4.83 -14.09
N ASP A 201 -15.81 3.77 -14.27
CA ASP A 201 -16.14 2.65 -15.15
C ASP A 201 -16.94 1.54 -14.47
N SER A 202 -17.04 1.54 -13.13
CA SER A 202 -17.66 0.43 -12.39
C SER A 202 -18.70 0.87 -11.35
N TYR A 203 -18.29 1.59 -10.32
CA TYR A 203 -19.13 1.90 -9.14
C TYR A 203 -19.44 3.38 -8.93
N ALA A 204 -19.29 4.25 -9.94
CA ALA A 204 -19.48 5.69 -9.82
C ALA A 204 -20.80 6.12 -9.15
N HIS A 205 -21.90 5.43 -9.44
CA HIS A 205 -23.22 5.74 -8.88
C HIS A 205 -23.37 5.36 -7.39
N GLY A 206 -22.50 4.50 -6.87
CA GLY A 206 -22.54 4.08 -5.46
C GLY A 206 -21.43 4.68 -4.61
N ASP A 207 -20.51 5.39 -5.23
CA ASP A 207 -19.33 5.92 -4.57
C ASP A 207 -19.62 7.19 -3.75
N THR A 208 -18.66 7.56 -2.89
CA THR A 208 -18.77 8.72 -2.00
C THR A 208 -18.88 10.01 -2.82
N LYS A 209 -19.92 10.80 -2.55
CA LYS A 209 -20.03 12.14 -3.12
C LYS A 209 -18.97 13.06 -2.52
N ASN A 210 -18.45 13.97 -3.33
CA ASN A 210 -17.40 14.91 -2.92
C ASN A 210 -16.17 14.22 -2.30
N LYS A 211 -15.80 13.03 -2.84
CA LYS A 211 -14.67 12.26 -2.34
C LYS A 211 -13.39 13.11 -2.26
N ASN A 212 -13.10 13.90 -3.30
CA ASN A 212 -11.89 14.73 -3.33
C ASN A 212 -11.83 15.73 -2.18
N GLU A 213 -12.94 16.41 -1.84
CA GLU A 213 -13.01 17.35 -0.72
C GLU A 213 -12.78 16.65 0.62
N ILE A 214 -13.34 15.45 0.77
CA ILE A 214 -13.14 14.62 1.98
C ILE A 214 -11.68 14.21 2.10
N ILE A 215 -11.08 13.73 1.01
CA ILE A 215 -9.69 13.27 0.97
C ILE A 215 -8.70 14.41 1.27
N LEU A 216 -8.97 15.63 0.80
CA LEU A 216 -8.16 16.80 1.12
C LEU A 216 -8.04 17.07 2.63
N VAL A 217 -9.06 16.69 3.39
CA VAL A 217 -9.08 16.84 4.85
C VAL A 217 -8.53 15.60 5.55
N LEU A 218 -8.88 14.42 5.06
CA LEU A 218 -8.60 13.16 5.76
C LEU A 218 -7.20 12.61 5.48
N LEU A 219 -6.69 12.69 4.25
CA LEU A 219 -5.38 12.15 3.90
C LEU A 219 -4.23 12.75 4.74
N PRO A 220 -4.15 14.07 4.98
CA PRO A 220 -3.16 14.63 5.90
C PRO A 220 -3.28 14.08 7.33
N GLN A 221 -4.51 13.82 7.81
CA GLN A 221 -4.72 13.23 9.13
C GLN A 221 -4.22 11.78 9.17
N VAL A 222 -4.43 11.00 8.11
CA VAL A 222 -3.93 9.61 8.01
C VAL A 222 -2.40 9.58 8.12
N TYR A 223 -1.71 10.48 7.42
CA TYR A 223 -0.26 10.65 7.58
C TYR A 223 0.12 11.00 9.02
N ALA A 224 -0.57 11.97 9.62
CA ALA A 224 -0.30 12.37 11.00
C ALA A 224 -0.53 11.20 11.99
N TRP A 225 -1.61 10.44 11.82
CA TRP A 225 -1.89 9.26 12.65
C TRP A 225 -0.80 8.19 12.52
N ALA A 226 -0.40 7.85 11.31
CA ALA A 226 0.67 6.87 11.08
C ALA A 226 2.00 7.32 11.70
N ARG A 227 2.35 8.61 11.59
CA ARG A 227 3.56 9.16 12.17
C ARG A 227 3.59 9.16 13.70
N THR A 228 2.43 9.10 14.37
CA THR A 228 2.43 8.97 15.85
C THR A 228 3.00 7.64 16.34
N ALA A 229 3.03 6.63 15.49
CA ALA A 229 3.62 5.33 15.78
C ALA A 229 5.15 5.30 15.64
N HIS A 230 5.76 6.36 15.10
CA HIS A 230 7.22 6.45 14.83
C HIS A 230 7.76 5.25 14.03
N PRO A 231 7.15 4.86 12.89
CA PRO A 231 7.59 3.69 12.16
C PRO A 231 9.00 3.88 11.59
N ILE A 232 9.80 2.80 11.62
CA ILE A 232 11.11 2.76 10.95
C ILE A 232 10.97 2.62 9.44
N GLN A 233 9.79 2.31 8.95
CA GLN A 233 9.48 2.18 7.54
C GLN A 233 9.01 3.52 6.97
N PRO A 234 9.30 3.83 5.69
CA PRO A 234 8.79 5.02 5.05
C PRO A 234 7.29 4.95 4.80
N LEU A 235 6.67 6.12 4.79
CA LEU A 235 5.26 6.32 4.44
C LEU A 235 5.13 6.81 3.00
N THR A 236 4.11 6.33 2.29
CA THR A 236 3.76 6.76 0.94
C THR A 236 2.25 6.76 0.70
N SER A 237 1.81 7.30 -0.42
CA SER A 237 0.47 7.14 -1.00
C SER A 237 0.57 7.38 -2.51
N GLY A 238 0.09 6.42 -3.30
CA GLY A 238 0.35 6.36 -4.75
C GLY A 238 -0.43 7.38 -5.57
N LEU A 239 0.30 8.14 -6.41
CA LEU A 239 -0.30 8.95 -7.47
C LEU A 239 -0.73 8.03 -8.62
N PHE A 240 -1.91 8.25 -9.21
CA PHE A 240 -2.33 7.41 -10.33
C PHE A 240 -2.68 8.18 -11.60
N TYR A 241 -3.03 9.47 -11.53
CA TYR A 241 -3.30 10.30 -12.71
C TYR A 241 -3.00 11.79 -12.45
N GLY A 242 -2.94 12.57 -13.51
CA GLY A 242 -2.82 14.02 -13.44
C GLY A 242 -1.56 14.57 -14.11
N ASP A 243 -1.41 15.88 -14.04
CA ASP A 243 -0.21 16.59 -14.50
C ASP A 243 0.79 16.74 -13.35
N TRP A 244 1.91 16.02 -13.42
CA TRP A 244 2.97 16.04 -12.41
C TRP A 244 4.19 16.90 -12.80
N THR A 245 4.01 17.79 -13.76
CA THR A 245 5.09 18.65 -14.25
C THR A 245 5.66 19.54 -13.14
N SER A 246 4.81 19.99 -12.21
CA SER A 246 5.21 20.79 -11.05
C SER A 246 4.17 20.66 -9.94
N LEU A 247 4.52 21.03 -8.70
CA LEU A 247 3.54 21.12 -7.61
C LEU A 247 2.38 22.09 -7.92
N ALA A 248 2.60 23.10 -8.79
CA ALA A 248 1.55 24.05 -9.15
C ALA A 248 0.50 23.46 -10.10
N THR A 249 0.89 22.49 -10.93
CA THR A 249 0.00 21.84 -11.91
C THR A 249 -0.70 20.61 -11.32
N MET A 250 -0.17 20.03 -10.26
CA MET A 250 -0.75 18.89 -9.57
C MET A 250 -2.13 19.19 -8.99
N SER A 251 -2.99 18.17 -8.97
CA SER A 251 -4.22 18.23 -8.18
C SER A 251 -3.90 18.47 -6.70
N PRO A 252 -4.80 19.08 -5.92
CA PRO A 252 -4.56 19.27 -4.48
C PRO A 252 -4.28 17.96 -3.74
N VAL A 253 -4.92 16.83 -4.13
CA VAL A 253 -4.67 15.51 -3.53
C VAL A 253 -3.27 15.01 -3.89
N ALA A 254 -2.88 15.05 -5.18
CA ALA A 254 -1.55 14.66 -5.63
C ALA A 254 -0.44 15.48 -4.94
N ARG A 255 -0.68 16.77 -4.68
CA ARG A 255 0.25 17.61 -3.94
C ARG A 255 0.45 17.09 -2.50
N ILE A 256 -0.62 16.73 -1.78
CA ILE A 256 -0.52 16.15 -0.45
C ILE A 256 0.29 14.85 -0.49
N GLN A 257 0.04 13.98 -1.47
CA GLN A 257 0.78 12.74 -1.63
C GLN A 257 2.28 12.99 -1.81
N ILE A 258 2.67 13.95 -2.65
CA ILE A 258 4.09 14.33 -2.82
C ILE A 258 4.68 14.97 -1.56
N GLU A 259 3.97 15.92 -0.94
CA GLU A 259 4.49 16.69 0.18
C GLU A 259 4.57 15.91 1.48
N GLN A 260 3.74 14.87 1.66
CA GLN A 260 3.69 14.08 2.88
C GLN A 260 4.47 12.76 2.80
N SER A 261 4.71 12.22 1.61
CA SER A 261 5.38 10.93 1.45
C SER A 261 6.89 11.01 1.71
N ASP A 262 7.42 10.01 2.40
CA ASP A 262 8.86 9.82 2.59
C ASP A 262 9.52 9.32 1.30
N VAL A 263 8.88 8.37 0.64
CA VAL A 263 9.20 7.87 -0.70
C VAL A 263 8.00 8.10 -1.62
N ILE A 264 8.24 8.43 -2.88
CA ILE A 264 7.15 8.70 -3.82
C ILE A 264 6.70 7.39 -4.44
N SER A 265 5.40 7.13 -4.44
CA SER A 265 4.82 6.03 -5.20
C SER A 265 3.86 6.53 -6.28
N PHE A 266 3.77 5.79 -7.38
CA PHE A 266 2.89 6.12 -8.49
C PHE A 266 2.41 4.87 -9.23
N HIS A 267 1.35 5.02 -10.02
CA HIS A 267 0.82 4.01 -10.92
C HIS A 267 1.01 4.42 -12.37
N ASN A 268 1.31 3.47 -13.23
CA ASN A 268 1.38 3.72 -14.65
C ASN A 268 1.11 2.44 -15.45
N TYR A 269 -0.01 2.42 -16.16
CA TYR A 269 -0.40 1.33 -17.05
C TYR A 269 -0.21 1.69 -18.54
N GLY A 270 0.44 2.83 -18.80
CA GLY A 270 0.70 3.33 -20.15
C GLY A 270 1.92 2.70 -20.83
N TRP A 271 2.25 3.21 -22.00
CA TRP A 271 3.40 2.82 -22.80
C TRP A 271 4.73 3.14 -22.09
N PRO A 272 5.83 2.47 -22.45
CA PRO A 272 7.14 2.67 -21.81
C PRO A 272 7.62 4.13 -21.85
N GLU A 273 7.33 4.87 -22.90
CA GLU A 273 7.69 6.29 -23.02
C GLU A 273 6.94 7.15 -22.00
N ASP A 274 5.68 6.80 -21.72
CA ASP A 274 4.90 7.48 -20.69
C ASP A 274 5.39 7.13 -19.29
N PHE A 275 5.74 5.86 -19.06
CA PHE A 275 6.36 5.43 -17.81
C PHE A 275 7.67 6.19 -17.56
N GLU A 276 8.57 6.21 -18.54
CA GLU A 276 9.86 6.92 -18.41
C GLU A 276 9.65 8.41 -18.18
N ARG A 277 8.69 9.02 -18.88
CA ARG A 277 8.32 10.43 -18.67
C ARG A 277 7.90 10.69 -17.23
N HIS A 278 7.03 9.87 -16.66
CA HIS A 278 6.60 9.99 -15.26
C HIS A 278 7.76 9.81 -14.28
N VAL A 279 8.63 8.84 -14.50
CA VAL A 279 9.84 8.65 -13.68
C VAL A 279 10.71 9.92 -13.68
N LYS A 280 10.95 10.53 -14.85
CA LYS A 280 11.72 11.77 -14.97
C LYS A 280 11.04 12.95 -14.27
N LEU A 281 9.71 13.09 -14.42
CA LEU A 281 8.95 14.13 -13.74
C LEU A 281 9.01 13.99 -12.22
N LEU A 282 8.82 12.78 -11.70
CA LEU A 282 8.87 12.54 -10.25
C LEU A 282 10.29 12.65 -9.69
N GLY A 283 11.32 12.41 -10.51
CA GLY A 283 12.72 12.60 -10.15
C GLY A 283 13.09 14.01 -9.70
N GLN A 284 12.32 15.04 -10.10
CA GLN A 284 12.51 16.43 -9.66
C GLN A 284 12.35 16.62 -8.14
N PHE A 285 11.68 15.71 -7.46
CA PHE A 285 11.46 15.78 -6.01
C PHE A 285 12.57 15.14 -5.18
N HIS A 286 13.62 14.63 -5.83
CA HIS A 286 14.85 14.09 -5.21
C HIS A 286 14.61 13.00 -4.14
N ARG A 287 13.54 12.21 -4.31
CA ARG A 287 13.18 11.12 -3.41
C ARG A 287 13.16 9.79 -4.15
N PRO A 288 13.35 8.65 -3.43
CA PRO A 288 13.15 7.33 -4.02
C PRO A 288 11.75 7.20 -4.61
N ILE A 289 11.65 6.47 -5.72
CA ILE A 289 10.42 6.29 -6.48
C ILE A 289 10.06 4.80 -6.52
N LEU A 290 8.80 4.49 -6.26
CA LEU A 290 8.20 3.17 -6.38
C LEU A 290 7.04 3.26 -7.37
N CYS A 291 7.09 2.52 -8.47
CA CYS A 291 5.89 2.25 -9.27
C CYS A 291 5.14 1.11 -8.60
N THR A 292 4.07 1.43 -7.89
CA THR A 292 3.30 0.47 -7.08
C THR A 292 2.21 -0.24 -7.86
N GLU A 293 1.94 0.20 -9.09
CA GLU A 293 1.11 -0.51 -10.05
C GLU A 293 1.56 -0.24 -11.48
N TYR A 294 1.79 -1.31 -12.22
CA TYR A 294 2.02 -1.32 -13.66
C TYR A 294 1.62 -2.69 -14.22
N MET A 295 1.85 -2.91 -15.47
CA MET A 295 1.61 -4.14 -16.21
C MET A 295 0.12 -4.36 -16.50
N ALA A 296 -0.26 -3.89 -17.67
CA ALA A 296 -1.54 -4.16 -18.32
C ALA A 296 -1.24 -4.48 -19.79
N ARG A 297 -1.21 -5.76 -20.14
CA ARG A 297 -0.70 -6.23 -21.44
C ARG A 297 -1.45 -5.61 -22.63
N ASN A 298 -2.75 -5.44 -22.50
CA ASN A 298 -3.59 -4.83 -23.56
C ASN A 298 -3.34 -3.32 -23.72
N MET A 299 -2.70 -2.68 -22.73
CA MET A 299 -2.38 -1.25 -22.74
C MET A 299 -0.93 -0.97 -23.18
N GLY A 300 -0.12 -2.03 -23.42
CA GLY A 300 1.28 -1.90 -23.80
C GLY A 300 2.24 -1.80 -22.64
N SER A 301 1.75 -1.78 -21.40
CA SER A 301 2.56 -1.86 -20.18
C SER A 301 2.88 -3.33 -19.89
N THR A 302 4.09 -3.76 -20.19
CA THR A 302 4.52 -5.17 -20.09
C THR A 302 5.86 -5.30 -19.37
N PHE A 303 6.22 -6.49 -18.91
CA PHE A 303 7.48 -6.72 -18.20
C PHE A 303 8.71 -6.41 -19.05
N ASP A 304 8.68 -6.76 -20.32
CA ASP A 304 9.81 -6.54 -21.26
C ASP A 304 10.00 -5.07 -21.62
N THR A 305 8.96 -4.24 -21.53
CA THR A 305 9.05 -2.82 -21.86
C THR A 305 9.28 -1.94 -20.62
N ILE A 306 8.69 -2.27 -19.49
CA ILE A 306 8.72 -1.43 -18.28
C ILE A 306 9.88 -1.76 -17.34
N LEU A 307 10.14 -3.06 -17.07
CA LEU A 307 11.17 -3.44 -16.08
C LEU A 307 12.59 -2.96 -16.42
N PRO A 308 13.04 -2.96 -17.69
CA PRO A 308 14.35 -2.40 -18.03
C PRO A 308 14.48 -0.92 -17.68
N ILE A 309 13.43 -0.14 -17.91
CA ILE A 309 13.40 1.29 -17.57
C ILE A 309 13.39 1.46 -16.04
N ALA A 310 12.53 0.73 -15.33
CA ALA A 310 12.49 0.76 -13.87
C ALA A 310 13.85 0.41 -13.25
N ARG A 311 14.55 -0.59 -13.79
CA ARG A 311 15.91 -0.94 -13.36
C ARG A 311 16.92 0.16 -13.64
N GLN A 312 16.90 0.75 -14.86
CA GLN A 312 17.80 1.82 -15.26
C GLN A 312 17.72 3.02 -14.31
N TYR A 313 16.52 3.41 -13.93
CA TYR A 313 16.28 4.53 -13.01
C TYR A 313 16.23 4.11 -11.54
N ARG A 314 16.45 2.82 -11.24
CA ARG A 314 16.32 2.24 -9.91
C ARG A 314 14.97 2.55 -9.26
N VAL A 315 13.89 2.52 -10.02
CA VAL A 315 12.51 2.64 -9.55
C VAL A 315 12.04 1.26 -9.08
N GLY A 316 11.48 1.17 -7.86
CA GLY A 316 10.83 -0.07 -7.41
C GLY A 316 9.64 -0.38 -8.33
N ALA A 317 9.47 -1.63 -8.73
CA ALA A 317 8.49 -2.03 -9.74
C ALA A 317 7.57 -3.14 -9.20
N ILE A 318 6.31 -2.80 -8.91
CA ILE A 318 5.32 -3.70 -8.34
C ILE A 318 4.15 -3.79 -9.33
N ASN A 319 4.02 -4.91 -10.04
CA ASN A 319 2.95 -5.09 -11.01
C ASN A 319 1.61 -5.39 -10.33
N TRP A 320 0.50 -5.13 -11.02
CA TRP A 320 -0.81 -5.59 -10.56
C TRP A 320 -1.00 -7.06 -10.90
N GLY A 321 -1.45 -7.87 -9.89
CA GLY A 321 -1.75 -9.29 -10.04
C GLY A 321 -0.52 -10.21 -10.08
N LEU A 322 -0.61 -11.34 -9.39
CA LEU A 322 0.40 -12.38 -9.36
C LEU A 322 -0.14 -13.73 -9.84
N VAL A 323 -1.22 -14.19 -9.24
CA VAL A 323 -1.81 -15.51 -9.51
C VAL A 323 -3.28 -15.36 -9.87
N ALA A 324 -3.67 -15.89 -11.02
CA ALA A 324 -5.06 -15.91 -11.45
C ALA A 324 -5.95 -16.69 -10.47
N GLY A 325 -6.93 -16.00 -9.90
CA GLY A 325 -7.80 -16.52 -8.86
C GLY A 325 -9.18 -15.90 -8.83
N LYS A 326 -9.81 -15.88 -7.67
CA LYS A 326 -11.16 -15.33 -7.48
C LYS A 326 -11.26 -13.84 -7.83
N SER A 327 -10.16 -13.07 -7.71
CA SER A 327 -10.13 -11.65 -8.10
C SER A 327 -10.35 -11.43 -9.59
N GLN A 328 -10.06 -12.43 -10.44
CA GLN A 328 -10.16 -12.34 -11.90
C GLN A 328 -9.38 -11.15 -12.50
N THR A 329 -8.24 -10.79 -11.92
CA THR A 329 -7.39 -9.67 -12.38
C THR A 329 -6.73 -9.94 -13.74
N TRP A 330 -6.70 -11.20 -14.18
CA TRP A 330 -6.26 -11.58 -15.51
C TRP A 330 -7.23 -11.19 -16.63
N ILE A 331 -8.50 -10.87 -16.30
CA ILE A 331 -9.52 -10.41 -17.25
C ILE A 331 -9.33 -8.91 -17.52
N PRO A 332 -9.50 -8.42 -18.76
CA PRO A 332 -9.40 -7.00 -19.10
C PRO A 332 -10.46 -6.11 -18.44
N TRP A 333 -10.15 -4.83 -18.26
CA TRP A 333 -11.05 -3.86 -17.63
C TRP A 333 -12.35 -3.62 -18.39
N ASP A 334 -12.34 -3.74 -19.72
CA ASP A 334 -13.55 -3.61 -20.55
C ASP A 334 -14.62 -4.66 -20.24
N SER A 335 -14.26 -5.69 -19.43
CA SER A 335 -15.19 -6.69 -18.92
C SER A 335 -16.33 -6.10 -18.07
N TRP A 336 -16.16 -4.91 -17.51
CA TRP A 336 -17.22 -4.21 -16.79
C TRP A 336 -18.35 -3.77 -17.72
N GLN A 337 -18.07 -3.54 -19.01
CA GLN A 337 -19.04 -3.25 -20.05
C GLN A 337 -19.38 -4.50 -20.88
N ARG A 338 -18.41 -5.43 -21.01
CA ARG A 338 -18.53 -6.63 -21.85
C ARG A 338 -17.89 -7.85 -21.16
N PRO A 339 -18.62 -8.53 -20.27
CA PRO A 339 -18.08 -9.69 -19.52
C PRO A 339 -17.59 -10.84 -20.42
N TYR A 340 -16.45 -11.43 -20.10
CA TYR A 340 -15.83 -12.58 -20.77
C TYR A 340 -16.40 -13.91 -20.23
N VAL A 341 -17.69 -14.17 -20.48
CA VAL A 341 -18.39 -15.36 -19.95
C VAL A 341 -18.26 -16.58 -20.85
N THR A 342 -18.38 -16.36 -22.16
CA THR A 342 -18.40 -17.45 -23.17
C THR A 342 -17.03 -17.71 -23.80
N GLU A 343 -16.19 -16.72 -23.84
CA GLU A 343 -14.86 -16.78 -24.42
C GLU A 343 -13.84 -16.17 -23.46
N GLN A 344 -12.66 -16.74 -23.39
CA GLN A 344 -11.55 -16.19 -22.63
C GLN A 344 -10.97 -14.97 -23.36
N PRO A 345 -10.41 -13.96 -22.65
CA PRO A 345 -9.71 -12.88 -23.31
C PRO A 345 -8.50 -13.43 -24.09
N MET A 346 -8.25 -12.89 -25.28
CA MET A 346 -7.10 -13.29 -26.11
C MET A 346 -5.77 -13.07 -25.41
N VAL A 347 -5.70 -12.07 -24.55
CA VAL A 347 -4.51 -11.72 -23.75
C VAL A 347 -4.96 -11.44 -22.33
N TRP A 348 -4.26 -12.05 -21.36
CA TRP A 348 -4.47 -11.72 -19.95
C TRP A 348 -4.03 -10.30 -19.66
N GLN A 349 -4.85 -9.59 -18.88
CA GLN A 349 -4.56 -8.21 -18.49
C GLN A 349 -3.32 -8.13 -17.60
N HIS A 350 -3.38 -8.80 -16.46
CA HIS A 350 -2.36 -8.77 -15.43
C HIS A 350 -1.77 -10.16 -15.19
N ASP A 351 -1.89 -10.72 -14.06
CA ASP A 351 -1.41 -11.98 -13.51
C ASP A 351 -0.24 -12.69 -14.23
N VAL A 352 0.68 -13.21 -13.45
CA VAL A 352 1.90 -13.88 -13.93
C VAL A 352 1.68 -15.39 -14.04
N PHE A 353 0.95 -15.97 -13.08
CA PHE A 353 0.74 -17.41 -12.96
C PHE A 353 -0.72 -17.80 -13.09
N HIS A 354 -0.95 -19.00 -13.62
CA HIS A 354 -2.18 -19.74 -13.41
C HIS A 354 -2.30 -20.18 -11.95
N SER A 355 -3.49 -20.59 -11.51
CA SER A 355 -3.75 -21.03 -10.14
C SER A 355 -2.97 -22.29 -9.73
N ASP A 356 -2.40 -23.01 -10.67
CA ASP A 356 -1.52 -24.18 -10.48
C ASP A 356 -0.01 -23.82 -10.48
N GLY A 357 0.34 -22.54 -10.65
CA GLY A 357 1.71 -22.05 -10.68
C GLY A 357 2.39 -22.10 -12.04
N ILE A 358 1.68 -22.54 -13.07
CA ILE A 358 2.22 -22.48 -14.44
C ILE A 358 2.26 -21.02 -14.89
N PRO A 359 3.39 -20.48 -15.38
CA PRO A 359 3.43 -19.13 -15.92
C PRO A 359 2.47 -18.94 -17.09
N TYR A 360 1.72 -17.83 -17.11
CA TYR A 360 0.94 -17.44 -18.29
C TYR A 360 1.83 -17.29 -19.53
N ARG A 361 3.02 -16.65 -19.34
CA ARG A 361 4.06 -16.57 -20.38
C ARG A 361 5.42 -16.83 -19.77
N GLN A 362 6.06 -17.94 -20.15
CA GLN A 362 7.38 -18.32 -19.67
C GLN A 362 8.42 -17.23 -19.92
N ARG A 363 8.36 -16.54 -21.07
CA ARG A 363 9.28 -15.44 -21.40
C ARG A 363 9.23 -14.29 -20.39
N GLU A 364 8.07 -13.97 -19.84
CA GLU A 364 7.93 -12.89 -18.84
C GLU A 364 8.65 -13.26 -17.55
N VAL A 365 8.54 -14.53 -17.11
CA VAL A 365 9.27 -15.06 -15.96
C VAL A 365 10.79 -14.96 -16.20
N GLU A 366 11.26 -15.34 -17.37
CA GLU A 366 12.68 -15.24 -17.73
C GLU A 366 13.18 -13.78 -17.70
N ILE A 367 12.38 -12.82 -18.17
CA ILE A 367 12.70 -11.39 -18.10
C ILE A 367 12.84 -10.93 -16.66
N ILE A 368 11.86 -11.28 -15.80
CA ILE A 368 11.89 -10.91 -14.38
C ILE A 368 13.15 -11.50 -13.73
N GLN A 369 13.40 -12.80 -13.91
CA GLN A 369 14.59 -13.51 -13.36
C GLN A 369 15.89 -12.87 -13.82
N ASN A 370 16.04 -12.58 -15.12
CA ASN A 370 17.25 -11.99 -15.67
C ASN A 370 17.53 -10.59 -15.11
N LEU A 371 16.47 -9.78 -14.91
CA LEU A 371 16.63 -8.43 -14.38
C LEU A 371 16.85 -8.41 -12.86
N THR A 372 16.34 -9.37 -12.12
CA THR A 372 16.47 -9.44 -10.65
C THR A 372 17.74 -10.17 -10.21
N SER A 373 18.28 -11.10 -11.02
CA SER A 373 19.46 -11.90 -10.66
C SER A 373 20.79 -11.13 -10.59
N GLY A 374 20.82 -9.86 -10.95
CA GLY A 374 22.02 -9.02 -10.89
C GLY A 374 23.11 -9.34 -11.93
N LYS A 375 22.81 -10.19 -12.93
CA LYS A 375 23.72 -10.55 -14.03
C LYS A 375 23.71 -9.52 -15.14
#